data_1eff2de5a942655aa56da596daf35fe7
#
_entry.id   1eff2de5a942655aa56da596daf35fe7
#
_cell.length_a   1.000
_cell.length_b   1.000
_cell.length_c   1.000
_cell.angle_alpha   90.00
_cell.angle_beta   90.00
_cell.angle_gamma   90.00
#
_symmetry.space_group_name_H-M   'P 1'
#
loop_
_entity.id
_entity.type
_entity.pdbx_description
1 polymer ?
#
loop_
_entity_poly.entity_id
_entity_poly.type
_entity_poly.pdbx_seq_one_letter_code
_entity_poly.pdbx_strand_id
1 'polypeptide(L)'
;MFSLLKDHPFAVEAFFEQSYVLSFAAPKEALQKLIPECLSLDTHDDKWAFIAVAMVQTKGLRPKGFPAFMGNGFFLIGYRIFVKYISKEGRRLRGLYILGSETDKKKMEFLGNVFTHYHYKKTNIQQTIKDDVVHIADDASGLSVNINTRDTNVSLPLYSPFADWKEARRFAGPLPFTFSYNPGKKNVLIVEGVREHWIPKPIEVISHIIPFVENLHIKGLILANAFVIKDIPYYWKKGRTESWTAR
;
A
#
# COMPACT_ATOMS: atom_id res chain seq x y z
N MET A 1 0.62 7.42 -27.33
CA MET A 1 -0.25 8.49 -26.76
C MET A 1 -0.72 8.19 -25.32
N PHE A 2 -0.99 6.95 -24.94
CA PHE A 2 -1.47 6.60 -23.58
C PHE A 2 -0.40 6.61 -22.47
N SER A 3 0.90 6.68 -22.79
CA SER A 3 1.96 6.59 -21.75
C SER A 3 2.04 7.82 -20.82
N LEU A 4 1.57 8.98 -21.26
CA LEU A 4 1.53 10.19 -20.44
C LEU A 4 0.36 10.20 -19.44
N LEU A 5 -0.70 9.45 -19.72
CA LEU A 5 -1.85 9.35 -18.82
C LEU A 5 -1.52 8.52 -17.57
N LYS A 6 -0.57 7.57 -17.65
CA LYS A 6 -0.15 6.74 -16.50
C LYS A 6 0.62 7.51 -15.42
N ASP A 7 1.07 8.72 -15.71
CA ASP A 7 1.88 9.52 -14.80
C ASP A 7 1.03 10.35 -13.82
N HIS A 8 -0.17 9.87 -13.47
CA HIS A 8 -1.10 10.50 -12.52
C HIS A 8 -1.37 11.97 -12.89
N PRO A 9 -2.03 12.24 -14.02
CA PRO A 9 -2.04 13.55 -14.66
C PRO A 9 -2.87 14.61 -13.93
N PHE A 10 -3.69 14.23 -12.97
CA PHE A 10 -4.53 15.11 -12.16
C PHE A 10 -4.60 14.64 -10.71
N ALA A 11 -4.95 15.53 -9.81
CA ALA A 11 -5.20 15.17 -8.42
C ALA A 11 -6.52 14.38 -8.30
N VAL A 12 -6.56 13.39 -7.41
CA VAL A 12 -7.76 12.61 -7.11
C VAL A 12 -8.04 12.64 -5.61
N GLU A 13 -9.30 12.53 -5.26
CA GLU A 13 -9.77 12.45 -3.89
C GLU A 13 -10.64 11.22 -3.69
N ALA A 14 -10.63 10.68 -2.49
CA ALA A 14 -11.40 9.53 -2.07
C ALA A 14 -11.68 9.60 -0.57
N PHE A 15 -12.56 8.74 -0.11
CA PHE A 15 -12.79 8.49 1.30
C PHE A 15 -12.51 7.01 1.60
N PHE A 16 -11.60 6.75 2.53
CA PHE A 16 -11.33 5.40 3.02
C PHE A 16 -12.22 5.13 4.24
N GLU A 17 -13.25 4.31 4.06
CA GLU A 17 -14.11 3.89 5.16
C GLU A 17 -13.33 3.09 6.18
N GLN A 18 -12.52 2.17 5.67
CA GLN A 18 -11.60 1.37 6.48
C GLN A 18 -10.42 0.89 5.63
N SER A 19 -9.27 0.81 6.27
CA SER A 19 -8.05 0.29 5.68
C SER A 19 -7.35 -0.60 6.70
N TYR A 20 -7.34 -1.91 6.43
CA TYR A 20 -6.56 -2.88 7.19
C TYR A 20 -5.19 -3.00 6.55
N VAL A 21 -4.15 -2.86 7.34
CA VAL A 21 -2.77 -2.94 6.84
C VAL A 21 -2.02 -3.99 7.64
N LEU A 22 -1.53 -5.01 6.95
CA LEU A 22 -0.61 -5.99 7.47
C LEU A 22 0.78 -5.67 6.93
N SER A 23 1.75 -5.47 7.82
CA SER A 23 3.15 -5.22 7.43
C SER A 23 3.99 -6.46 7.76
N PHE A 24 4.66 -6.99 6.76
CA PHE A 24 5.56 -8.11 6.88
C PHE A 24 7.01 -7.62 6.80
N ALA A 25 7.87 -8.09 7.69
CA ALA A 25 9.29 -7.84 7.68
C ALA A 25 10.05 -9.03 7.07
N ALA A 26 11.10 -8.75 6.34
CA ALA A 26 12.04 -9.74 5.83
C ALA A 26 13.47 -9.20 5.90
N PRO A 27 14.51 -10.05 5.84
CA PRO A 27 15.88 -9.60 5.63
C PRO A 27 15.95 -8.70 4.38
N LYS A 28 16.65 -7.57 4.47
CA LYS A 28 16.66 -6.56 3.39
C LYS A 28 17.11 -7.12 2.04
N GLU A 29 18.05 -8.08 2.05
CA GLU A 29 18.56 -8.72 0.84
C GLU A 29 17.47 -9.48 0.06
N ALA A 30 16.46 -9.98 0.76
CA ALA A 30 15.36 -10.71 0.14
C ALA A 30 14.42 -9.79 -0.66
N LEU A 31 14.27 -8.51 -0.25
CA LEU A 31 13.41 -7.53 -0.92
C LEU A 31 14.17 -6.65 -1.93
N GLN A 32 15.49 -6.54 -1.84
CA GLN A 32 16.27 -5.63 -2.69
C GLN A 32 16.05 -5.85 -4.19
N LYS A 33 15.92 -7.10 -4.62
CA LYS A 33 15.69 -7.46 -6.04
C LYS A 33 14.28 -7.13 -6.56
N LEU A 34 13.35 -6.77 -5.68
CA LEU A 34 11.96 -6.46 -6.04
C LEU A 34 11.73 -4.97 -6.29
N ILE A 35 12.73 -4.13 -6.06
CA ILE A 35 12.64 -2.69 -6.28
C ILE A 35 13.59 -2.24 -7.40
N PRO A 36 13.26 -1.17 -8.15
CA PRO A 36 14.14 -0.62 -9.16
C PRO A 36 15.38 0.06 -8.54
N GLU A 37 16.45 0.13 -9.30
CA GLU A 37 17.76 0.68 -8.88
C GLU A 37 17.74 2.14 -8.40
N CYS A 38 16.74 2.92 -8.87
CA CYS A 38 16.55 4.31 -8.44
C CYS A 38 16.03 4.46 -7.02
N LEU A 39 15.57 3.37 -6.39
CA LEU A 39 15.01 3.33 -5.05
C LEU A 39 15.94 2.56 -4.10
N SER A 40 15.95 2.93 -2.85
CA SER A 40 16.55 2.15 -1.78
C SER A 40 15.49 1.65 -0.81
N LEU A 41 15.67 0.48 -0.21
CA LEU A 41 14.78 -0.02 0.82
C LEU A 41 14.75 0.92 2.03
N ASP A 42 13.58 1.10 2.61
CA ASP A 42 13.43 1.77 3.90
C ASP A 42 13.51 0.71 4.98
N THR A 43 14.70 0.59 5.59
CA THR A 43 15.04 -0.49 6.51
C THR A 43 14.93 -0.06 7.97
N HIS A 44 14.55 -0.99 8.83
CA HIS A 44 14.64 -0.90 10.29
C HIS A 44 15.93 -1.60 10.72
N ASP A 45 16.76 -0.91 11.52
CA ASP A 45 18.08 -1.34 12.02
C ASP A 45 19.04 -1.84 10.94
N ASP A 46 18.90 -1.29 9.73
CA ASP A 46 19.64 -1.73 8.53
C ASP A 46 19.56 -3.23 8.25
N LYS A 47 18.62 -3.93 8.85
CA LYS A 47 18.43 -5.37 8.77
C LYS A 47 17.10 -5.74 8.12
N TRP A 48 16.01 -5.13 8.57
CA TRP A 48 14.66 -5.50 8.18
C TRP A 48 14.10 -4.55 7.12
N ALA A 49 13.62 -5.09 6.02
CA ALA A 49 12.82 -4.38 5.02
C ALA A 49 11.37 -4.87 5.08
N PHE A 50 10.43 -4.09 4.53
CA PHE A 50 9.02 -4.32 4.75
C PHE A 50 8.21 -4.36 3.45
N ILE A 51 7.27 -5.29 3.43
CA ILE A 51 6.17 -5.34 2.46
C ILE A 51 4.85 -5.16 3.21
N ALA A 52 4.00 -4.23 2.77
CA ALA A 52 2.68 -4.04 3.32
C ALA A 52 1.60 -4.54 2.36
N VAL A 53 0.61 -5.20 2.94
CA VAL A 53 -0.64 -5.55 2.29
C VAL A 53 -1.72 -4.64 2.87
N ALA A 54 -2.25 -3.73 2.06
CA ALA A 54 -3.29 -2.81 2.49
C ALA A 54 -4.61 -3.18 1.82
N MET A 55 -5.60 -3.53 2.60
CA MET A 55 -6.95 -3.91 2.20
C MET A 55 -7.88 -2.75 2.54
N VAL A 56 -8.37 -2.04 1.50
CA VAL A 56 -8.99 -0.73 1.65
C VAL A 56 -10.38 -0.71 1.03
N GLN A 57 -11.40 -0.43 1.84
CA GLN A 57 -12.72 -0.07 1.35
C GLN A 57 -12.74 1.41 1.01
N THR A 58 -12.84 1.72 -0.27
CA THR A 58 -12.79 3.08 -0.81
C THR A 58 -14.16 3.53 -1.27
N LYS A 59 -14.52 4.77 -0.98
CA LYS A 59 -15.70 5.46 -1.53
C LYS A 59 -15.32 6.73 -2.26
N GLY A 60 -16.12 7.09 -3.24
CA GLY A 60 -16.11 8.41 -3.84
C GLY A 60 -14.83 8.78 -4.58
N LEU A 61 -14.01 7.80 -5.03
CA LEU A 61 -12.80 8.09 -5.81
C LEU A 61 -13.16 8.83 -7.10
N ARG A 62 -12.65 10.06 -7.25
CA ARG A 62 -12.87 10.92 -8.41
C ARG A 62 -11.75 11.94 -8.60
N PRO A 63 -11.63 12.56 -9.77
CA PRO A 63 -10.76 13.72 -9.92
C PRO A 63 -11.16 14.82 -8.92
N LYS A 64 -10.19 15.47 -8.31
CA LYS A 64 -10.42 16.51 -7.30
C LYS A 64 -11.25 17.67 -7.88
N GLY A 65 -12.30 18.08 -7.15
CA GLY A 65 -13.22 19.13 -7.57
C GLY A 65 -14.38 18.67 -8.46
N PHE A 66 -14.46 17.39 -8.81
CA PHE A 66 -15.61 16.85 -9.54
C PHE A 66 -16.77 16.56 -8.59
N PRO A 67 -18.03 16.61 -9.07
CA PRO A 67 -19.20 16.33 -8.26
C PRO A 67 -19.17 14.95 -7.59
N ALA A 68 -19.69 14.85 -6.37
CA ALA A 68 -19.65 13.63 -5.57
C ALA A 68 -20.31 12.41 -6.25
N PHE A 69 -21.36 12.63 -7.04
CA PHE A 69 -22.07 11.56 -7.75
C PHE A 69 -21.21 10.85 -8.82
N MET A 70 -20.12 11.45 -9.26
CA MET A 70 -19.15 10.85 -10.19
C MET A 70 -18.16 9.94 -9.49
N GLY A 71 -18.16 9.92 -8.17
CA GLY A 71 -17.25 9.12 -7.36
C GLY A 71 -17.51 7.61 -7.49
N ASN A 72 -16.45 6.83 -7.46
CA ASN A 72 -16.50 5.37 -7.55
C ASN A 72 -16.15 4.74 -6.21
N GLY A 73 -16.93 3.73 -5.80
CA GLY A 73 -16.63 2.89 -4.65
C GLY A 73 -16.08 1.53 -5.09
N PHE A 74 -15.08 1.02 -4.39
CA PHE A 74 -14.46 -0.28 -4.66
C PHE A 74 -13.64 -0.75 -3.46
N PHE A 75 -13.39 -2.05 -3.43
CA PHE A 75 -12.40 -2.63 -2.54
C PHE A 75 -11.05 -2.74 -3.25
N LEU A 76 -9.98 -2.41 -2.54
CA LEU A 76 -8.62 -2.45 -3.05
C LEU A 76 -7.73 -3.28 -2.13
N ILE A 77 -6.94 -4.18 -2.70
CA ILE A 77 -5.78 -4.76 -2.03
C ILE A 77 -4.53 -4.27 -2.73
N GLY A 78 -3.62 -3.63 -2.00
CA GLY A 78 -2.35 -3.13 -2.54
C GLY A 78 -1.16 -3.78 -1.88
N TYR A 79 -0.22 -4.29 -2.69
CA TYR A 79 1.03 -4.92 -2.27
C TYR A 79 2.18 -3.95 -2.46
N ARG A 80 2.88 -3.56 -1.39
CA ARG A 80 3.74 -2.37 -1.38
C ARG A 80 5.02 -2.61 -0.61
N ILE A 81 6.18 -2.25 -1.16
CA ILE A 81 7.47 -2.25 -0.44
C ILE A 81 7.75 -0.85 0.11
N PHE A 82 8.27 -0.78 1.34
CA PHE A 82 8.73 0.46 1.94
C PHE A 82 10.07 0.86 1.34
N VAL A 83 10.11 2.05 0.76
CA VAL A 83 11.27 2.55 0.02
C VAL A 83 11.59 4.01 0.33
N LYS A 84 12.80 4.40 -0.02
CA LYS A 84 13.30 5.77 0.00
C LYS A 84 13.74 6.18 -1.40
N TYR A 85 13.54 7.44 -1.71
CA TYR A 85 14.03 8.10 -2.89
C TYR A 85 14.76 9.39 -2.51
N ILE A 86 15.90 9.66 -3.12
CA ILE A 86 16.57 10.96 -3.00
C ILE A 86 16.17 11.82 -4.18
N SER A 87 15.39 12.86 -3.92
CA SER A 87 14.92 13.78 -4.96
C SER A 87 16.08 14.57 -5.59
N LYS A 88 15.84 15.21 -6.72
CA LYS A 88 16.82 16.10 -7.38
C LYS A 88 17.29 17.23 -6.46
N GLU A 89 16.44 17.67 -5.52
CA GLU A 89 16.77 18.70 -4.53
C GLU A 89 17.53 18.14 -3.32
N GLY A 90 17.95 16.87 -3.35
CA GLY A 90 18.66 16.20 -2.25
C GLY A 90 17.76 15.79 -1.08
N ARG A 91 16.44 15.95 -1.18
CA ARG A 91 15.52 15.57 -0.10
C ARG A 91 15.29 14.06 -0.07
N ARG A 92 15.37 13.47 1.11
CA ARG A 92 15.03 12.06 1.36
C ARG A 92 13.52 11.90 1.52
N LEU A 93 12.90 11.27 0.54
CA LEU A 93 11.46 10.99 0.54
C LEU A 93 11.24 9.52 0.93
N ARG A 94 10.46 9.28 1.99
CA ARG A 94 10.03 7.93 2.40
C ARG A 94 8.67 7.63 1.79
N GLY A 95 8.49 6.44 1.26
CA GLY A 95 7.24 6.09 0.60
C GLY A 95 7.15 4.61 0.24
N LEU A 96 6.34 4.33 -0.76
CA LEU A 96 5.92 3.00 -1.16
C LEU A 96 6.23 2.75 -2.64
N TYR A 97 6.74 1.57 -2.94
CA TYR A 97 6.81 1.03 -4.29
C TYR A 97 5.73 -0.03 -4.45
N ILE A 98 4.84 0.12 -5.44
CA ILE A 98 3.71 -0.79 -5.65
C ILE A 98 4.16 -1.98 -6.49
N LEU A 99 4.03 -3.17 -5.95
CA LEU A 99 4.27 -4.43 -6.66
C LEU A 99 3.06 -4.84 -7.49
N GLY A 100 1.86 -4.60 -6.99
CA GLY A 100 0.61 -4.94 -7.62
C GLY A 100 -0.59 -4.48 -6.82
N SER A 101 -1.76 -4.52 -7.45
CA SER A 101 -3.03 -4.16 -6.82
C SER A 101 -4.15 -5.05 -7.31
N GLU A 102 -5.08 -5.41 -6.43
CA GLU A 102 -6.28 -6.16 -6.75
C GLU A 102 -7.52 -5.32 -6.40
N THR A 103 -8.58 -5.47 -7.17
CA THR A 103 -9.83 -4.73 -6.95
C THR A 103 -11.05 -5.55 -7.34
N ASP A 104 -12.17 -5.29 -6.69
CA ASP A 104 -13.46 -5.95 -6.97
C ASP A 104 -14.19 -5.37 -8.20
N LYS A 105 -13.72 -4.26 -8.80
CA LYS A 105 -14.40 -3.54 -9.89
C LYS A 105 -13.58 -3.48 -11.18
N LYS A 106 -14.16 -3.99 -12.31
CA LYS A 106 -13.57 -3.85 -13.65
C LYS A 106 -13.28 -2.41 -14.05
N LYS A 107 -14.16 -1.47 -13.66
CA LYS A 107 -13.96 -0.05 -13.93
C LYS A 107 -12.68 0.47 -13.26
N MET A 108 -12.39 0.02 -12.03
CA MET A 108 -11.17 0.42 -11.33
C MET A 108 -9.92 -0.23 -11.94
N GLU A 109 -9.99 -1.49 -12.33
CA GLU A 109 -8.91 -2.14 -13.09
C GLU A 109 -8.56 -1.34 -14.35
N PHE A 110 -9.57 -0.98 -15.15
CA PHE A 110 -9.36 -0.21 -16.37
C PHE A 110 -8.79 1.19 -16.07
N LEU A 111 -9.48 2.00 -15.27
CA LEU A 111 -9.07 3.36 -14.96
C LEU A 111 -7.73 3.41 -14.22
N GLY A 112 -7.52 2.50 -13.26
CA GLY A 112 -6.27 2.41 -12.52
C GLY A 112 -5.08 2.12 -13.44
N ASN A 113 -5.22 1.20 -14.39
CA ASN A 113 -4.16 0.86 -15.35
C ASN A 113 -3.94 1.93 -16.44
N VAL A 114 -4.95 2.76 -16.73
CA VAL A 114 -4.81 3.92 -17.63
C VAL A 114 -4.05 5.07 -16.95
N PHE A 115 -4.34 5.36 -15.67
CA PHE A 115 -3.88 6.58 -15.00
C PHE A 115 -2.74 6.35 -14.00
N THR A 116 -2.38 5.10 -13.70
CA THR A 116 -1.33 4.75 -12.73
C THR A 116 -0.47 3.58 -13.19
N HIS A 117 0.64 3.35 -12.49
CA HIS A 117 1.52 2.19 -12.67
C HIS A 117 1.29 1.13 -11.57
N TYR A 118 0.07 1.02 -11.03
CA TYR A 118 -0.18 0.18 -9.84
C TYR A 118 -0.61 -1.25 -10.17
N HIS A 119 -0.64 -1.63 -11.46
CA HIS A 119 -0.90 -3.00 -11.94
C HIS A 119 -2.17 -3.60 -11.36
N TYR A 120 -3.29 -2.88 -11.55
CA TYR A 120 -4.59 -3.35 -11.08
C TYR A 120 -5.05 -4.60 -11.81
N LYS A 121 -5.52 -5.58 -11.03
CA LYS A 121 -6.18 -6.80 -11.52
C LYS A 121 -7.53 -6.93 -10.83
N LYS A 122 -8.59 -7.17 -11.61
CA LYS A 122 -9.92 -7.44 -11.07
C LYS A 122 -9.96 -8.85 -10.49
N THR A 123 -10.45 -8.97 -9.25
CA THR A 123 -10.66 -10.24 -8.54
C THR A 123 -12.04 -10.24 -7.88
N ASN A 124 -12.40 -11.32 -7.17
CA ASN A 124 -13.69 -11.47 -6.49
C ASN A 124 -13.57 -11.27 -4.97
N ILE A 125 -12.97 -10.15 -4.57
CA ILE A 125 -12.79 -9.84 -3.15
C ILE A 125 -14.15 -9.71 -2.47
N GLN A 126 -14.30 -10.42 -1.35
CA GLN A 126 -15.45 -10.36 -0.46
C GLN A 126 -14.99 -10.01 0.94
N GLN A 127 -15.78 -9.20 1.63
CA GLN A 127 -15.57 -8.89 3.04
C GLN A 127 -16.84 -9.22 3.81
N THR A 128 -16.70 -10.00 4.87
CA THR A 128 -17.77 -10.29 5.82
C THR A 128 -17.34 -9.94 7.23
N ILE A 129 -18.29 -9.56 8.07
CA ILE A 129 -18.05 -9.23 9.48
C ILE A 129 -18.99 -10.07 10.31
N LYS A 130 -18.45 -10.88 11.22
CA LYS A 130 -19.23 -11.69 12.15
C LYS A 130 -18.51 -11.71 13.50
N ASP A 131 -19.24 -11.41 14.57
CA ASP A 131 -18.75 -11.46 15.96
C ASP A 131 -17.41 -10.70 16.16
N ASP A 132 -17.31 -9.50 15.62
CA ASP A 132 -16.09 -8.64 15.60
C ASP A 132 -14.89 -9.22 14.81
N VAL A 133 -15.07 -10.33 14.10
CA VAL A 133 -14.08 -10.86 13.17
C VAL A 133 -14.41 -10.38 11.76
N VAL A 134 -13.45 -9.72 11.15
CA VAL A 134 -13.48 -9.35 9.74
C VAL A 134 -12.80 -10.45 8.94
N HIS A 135 -13.53 -11.03 8.02
CA HIS A 135 -12.99 -12.00 7.05
C HIS A 135 -12.95 -11.35 5.67
N ILE A 136 -11.77 -11.30 5.06
CA ILE A 136 -11.52 -10.82 3.71
C ILE A 136 -11.02 -11.99 2.89
N ALA A 137 -11.73 -12.33 1.83
CA ALA A 137 -11.43 -13.50 1.01
C ALA A 137 -11.58 -13.22 -0.48
N ASP A 138 -10.88 -13.99 -1.28
CA ASP A 138 -11.08 -14.13 -2.72
C ASP A 138 -10.83 -15.59 -3.11
N ASP A 139 -11.90 -16.32 -3.39
CA ASP A 139 -11.84 -17.75 -3.72
C ASP A 139 -11.01 -18.02 -4.99
N ALA A 140 -10.97 -17.09 -5.94
CA ALA A 140 -10.24 -17.25 -7.19
C ALA A 140 -8.72 -17.18 -7.00
N SER A 141 -8.24 -16.36 -6.07
CA SER A 141 -6.82 -16.23 -5.75
C SER A 141 -6.38 -17.10 -4.57
N GLY A 142 -7.34 -17.59 -3.77
CA GLY A 142 -7.09 -18.28 -2.51
C GLY A 142 -6.71 -17.33 -1.36
N LEU A 143 -6.93 -16.03 -1.52
CA LEU A 143 -6.71 -15.06 -0.44
C LEU A 143 -7.69 -15.29 0.69
N SER A 144 -7.20 -15.32 1.93
CA SER A 144 -8.02 -15.41 3.15
C SER A 144 -7.31 -14.72 4.31
N VAL A 145 -7.94 -13.69 4.87
CA VAL A 145 -7.42 -12.94 6.01
C VAL A 145 -8.51 -12.79 7.06
N ASN A 146 -8.24 -13.25 8.28
CA ASN A 146 -9.14 -13.11 9.42
C ASN A 146 -8.54 -12.16 10.45
N ILE A 147 -9.29 -11.13 10.82
CA ILE A 147 -8.85 -10.04 11.68
C ILE A 147 -9.83 -9.90 12.83
N ASN A 148 -9.34 -9.92 14.07
CA ASN A 148 -10.11 -9.56 15.24
C ASN A 148 -10.06 -8.03 15.43
N THR A 149 -11.22 -7.39 15.47
CA THR A 149 -11.35 -5.94 15.65
C THR A 149 -11.87 -5.52 17.01
N ARG A 150 -12.16 -6.49 17.88
CA ARG A 150 -12.73 -6.27 19.22
C ARG A 150 -11.70 -5.72 20.20
N ASP A 151 -10.50 -6.27 20.16
CA ASP A 151 -9.50 -6.00 21.18
C ASP A 151 -8.84 -4.64 20.96
N THR A 152 -8.71 -3.88 22.05
CA THR A 152 -8.04 -2.59 22.10
C THR A 152 -6.62 -2.69 22.63
N ASN A 153 -6.24 -3.82 23.22
CA ASN A 153 -4.94 -4.04 23.84
C ASN A 153 -4.17 -5.17 23.13
N VAL A 154 -3.96 -4.98 21.85
CA VAL A 154 -3.32 -5.97 20.97
C VAL A 154 -1.80 -5.91 21.13
N SER A 155 -1.19 -7.04 21.43
CA SER A 155 0.27 -7.19 21.41
C SER A 155 0.81 -7.20 19.97
N LEU A 156 2.10 -6.83 19.81
CA LEU A 156 2.78 -7.04 18.53
C LEU A 156 2.79 -8.54 18.18
N PRO A 157 2.77 -8.88 16.87
CA PRO A 157 2.93 -10.26 16.44
C PRO A 157 4.21 -10.89 16.99
N LEU A 158 4.16 -12.20 17.23
CA LEU A 158 5.33 -12.96 17.66
C LEU A 158 6.47 -12.79 16.62
N TYR A 159 7.67 -12.55 17.10
CA TYR A 159 8.87 -12.27 16.28
C TYR A 159 8.87 -10.94 15.54
N SER A 160 7.95 -10.00 15.87
CA SER A 160 8.03 -8.65 15.34
C SER A 160 9.42 -8.05 15.58
N PRO A 161 10.02 -7.36 14.58
CA PRO A 161 11.31 -6.69 14.78
C PRO A 161 11.20 -5.40 15.60
N PHE A 162 9.98 -4.94 15.90
CA PHE A 162 9.73 -3.75 16.69
C PHE A 162 9.65 -4.09 18.18
N ALA A 163 10.19 -3.23 19.03
CA ALA A 163 10.13 -3.40 20.47
C ALA A 163 8.71 -3.16 21.03
N ASP A 164 8.00 -2.20 20.47
CA ASP A 164 6.65 -1.84 20.87
C ASP A 164 5.82 -1.21 19.74
N TRP A 165 4.53 -0.96 20.01
CA TRP A 165 3.63 -0.31 19.04
C TRP A 165 4.02 1.12 18.72
N LYS A 166 4.65 1.84 19.62
CA LYS A 166 5.10 3.22 19.39
C LYS A 166 6.20 3.24 18.34
N GLU A 167 7.12 2.29 18.41
CA GLU A 167 8.18 2.11 17.43
C GLU A 167 7.61 1.67 16.07
N ALA A 168 6.77 0.63 16.06
CA ALA A 168 6.09 0.14 14.85
C ALA A 168 5.31 1.25 14.15
N ARG A 169 4.55 2.06 14.91
CA ARG A 169 3.79 3.20 14.40
C ARG A 169 4.70 4.29 13.82
N ARG A 170 5.81 4.59 14.49
CA ARG A 170 6.78 5.60 14.03
C ARG A 170 7.40 5.18 12.70
N PHE A 171 7.77 3.93 12.58
CA PHE A 171 8.45 3.41 11.40
C PHE A 171 7.48 3.19 10.22
N ALA A 172 6.41 2.44 10.43
CA ALA A 172 5.39 2.12 9.44
C ALA A 172 4.26 3.17 9.36
N GLY A 173 4.47 4.34 9.96
CA GLY A 173 3.55 5.48 9.95
C GLY A 173 3.25 5.97 8.53
N PRO A 174 2.58 7.11 8.38
CA PRO A 174 2.18 7.55 7.06
C PRO A 174 3.39 7.72 6.15
N LEU A 175 3.48 6.85 5.14
CA LEU A 175 4.44 6.95 4.06
C LEU A 175 3.75 7.72 2.92
N PRO A 176 3.99 9.05 2.80
CA PRO A 176 3.15 9.90 1.97
C PRO A 176 3.42 9.74 0.47
N PHE A 177 4.58 9.19 0.09
CA PHE A 177 4.95 9.11 -1.31
C PHE A 177 4.72 7.71 -1.87
N THR A 178 4.33 7.66 -3.14
CA THR A 178 4.33 6.45 -3.96
C THR A 178 5.25 6.69 -5.15
N PHE A 179 6.09 5.72 -5.44
CA PHE A 179 7.08 5.80 -6.51
C PHE A 179 6.80 4.78 -7.59
N SER A 180 7.03 5.18 -8.84
CA SER A 180 7.09 4.27 -9.99
C SER A 180 8.29 4.65 -10.85
N TYR A 181 8.94 3.67 -11.49
CA TYR A 181 10.09 3.88 -12.34
C TYR A 181 9.80 3.46 -13.78
N ASN A 182 10.16 4.31 -14.71
CA ASN A 182 10.09 3.98 -16.14
C ASN A 182 11.53 3.85 -16.68
N PRO A 183 12.02 2.62 -16.91
CA PRO A 183 13.38 2.39 -17.37
C PRO A 183 13.64 2.95 -18.79
N GLY A 184 12.63 2.91 -19.67
CA GLY A 184 12.74 3.44 -21.03
C GLY A 184 12.93 4.95 -21.10
N LYS A 185 12.31 5.70 -20.16
CA LYS A 185 12.44 7.16 -20.06
C LYS A 185 13.46 7.57 -19.01
N LYS A 186 14.02 6.65 -18.25
CA LYS A 186 14.91 6.88 -17.11
C LYS A 186 14.34 7.95 -16.17
N ASN A 187 13.08 7.82 -15.79
CA ASN A 187 12.43 8.77 -14.89
C ASN A 187 11.69 8.06 -13.75
N VAL A 188 11.60 8.76 -12.63
CA VAL A 188 10.84 8.37 -11.44
C VAL A 188 9.59 9.23 -11.35
N LEU A 189 8.42 8.60 -11.33
CA LEU A 189 7.16 9.24 -10.99
C LEU A 189 7.01 9.26 -9.48
N ILE A 190 6.67 10.41 -8.93
CA ILE A 190 6.45 10.66 -7.51
C ILE A 190 5.02 11.16 -7.34
N VAL A 191 4.22 10.43 -6.61
CA VAL A 191 2.85 10.80 -6.24
C VAL A 191 2.77 10.99 -4.74
N GLU A 192 2.32 12.15 -4.28
CA GLU A 192 2.17 12.46 -2.86
C GLU A 192 0.71 12.26 -2.44
N GLY A 193 0.50 11.42 -1.44
CA GLY A 193 -0.79 11.21 -0.77
C GLY A 193 -0.90 12.10 0.46
N VAL A 194 -1.98 12.83 0.57
CA VAL A 194 -2.30 13.70 1.72
C VAL A 194 -3.50 13.13 2.46
N ARG A 195 -3.39 13.07 3.76
CA ARG A 195 -4.43 12.59 4.65
C ARG A 195 -4.39 13.37 5.96
N GLU A 196 -5.56 13.59 6.49
CA GLU A 196 -5.76 14.21 7.79
C GLU A 196 -6.15 13.13 8.80
N HIS A 197 -5.88 13.38 10.08
CA HIS A 197 -6.33 12.54 11.20
C HIS A 197 -5.91 11.05 11.12
N TRP A 198 -4.64 10.81 10.76
CA TRP A 198 -4.08 9.47 10.73
C TRP A 198 -3.90 8.89 12.15
N ILE A 199 -4.85 8.07 12.58
CA ILE A 199 -4.83 7.41 13.89
C ILE A 199 -4.95 5.89 13.67
N PRO A 200 -3.84 5.17 13.45
CA PRO A 200 -3.86 3.73 13.31
C PRO A 200 -4.14 3.08 14.67
N LYS A 201 -5.07 2.12 14.68
CA LYS A 201 -5.37 1.27 15.84
C LYS A 201 -4.79 -0.11 15.58
N PRO A 202 -4.02 -0.69 16.54
CA PRO A 202 -3.57 -2.08 16.44
C PRO A 202 -4.75 -3.04 16.25
N ILE A 203 -4.52 -4.10 15.47
CA ILE A 203 -5.47 -5.20 15.29
C ILE A 203 -4.73 -6.53 15.39
N GLU A 204 -5.43 -7.54 15.87
CA GLU A 204 -4.96 -8.91 15.89
C GLU A 204 -5.29 -9.59 14.56
N VAL A 205 -4.28 -10.21 13.95
CA VAL A 205 -4.46 -11.07 12.76
C VAL A 205 -4.57 -12.51 13.25
N ILE A 206 -5.78 -13.08 13.19
CA ILE A 206 -6.04 -14.46 13.61
C ILE A 206 -5.38 -15.45 12.65
N SER A 207 -5.52 -15.18 11.34
CA SER A 207 -4.89 -15.99 10.30
C SER A 207 -4.78 -15.20 9.00
N HIS A 208 -3.82 -15.58 8.17
CA HIS A 208 -3.69 -15.01 6.81
C HIS A 208 -3.12 -16.04 5.84
N ILE A 209 -3.66 -16.04 4.63
CA ILE A 209 -3.15 -16.69 3.42
C ILE A 209 -3.17 -15.60 2.35
N ILE A 210 -2.02 -15.21 1.84
CA ILE A 210 -1.89 -14.12 0.88
C ILE A 210 -1.03 -14.59 -0.30
N PRO A 211 -1.64 -15.27 -1.29
CA PRO A 211 -0.91 -15.95 -2.37
C PRO A 211 0.00 -15.02 -3.15
N PHE A 212 -0.38 -13.74 -3.33
CA PHE A 212 0.51 -12.77 -3.98
C PHE A 212 1.86 -12.65 -3.25
N VAL A 213 1.84 -12.59 -1.92
CA VAL A 213 3.06 -12.46 -1.09
C VAL A 213 3.81 -13.77 -1.03
N GLU A 214 3.11 -14.90 -0.90
CA GLU A 214 3.69 -16.25 -0.86
C GLU A 214 4.43 -16.59 -2.16
N ASN A 215 3.85 -16.22 -3.32
CA ASN A 215 4.44 -16.42 -4.64
C ASN A 215 5.70 -15.56 -4.89
N LEU A 216 6.00 -14.58 -4.05
CA LEU A 216 7.28 -13.87 -4.11
C LEU A 216 8.43 -14.70 -3.54
N HIS A 217 8.14 -15.83 -2.87
CA HIS A 217 9.11 -16.76 -2.27
C HIS A 217 10.16 -16.06 -1.39
N ILE A 218 9.71 -15.10 -0.57
CA ILE A 218 10.57 -14.31 0.31
C ILE A 218 10.95 -15.14 1.53
N LYS A 219 12.21 -15.49 1.65
CA LYS A 219 12.72 -16.23 2.83
C LYS A 219 12.73 -15.35 4.07
N GLY A 220 12.32 -15.91 5.22
CA GLY A 220 12.35 -15.21 6.50
C GLY A 220 11.30 -14.10 6.64
N LEU A 221 10.21 -14.17 5.88
CA LEU A 221 9.09 -13.26 6.00
C LEU A 221 8.32 -13.52 7.29
N ILE A 222 8.10 -12.50 8.09
CA ILE A 222 7.34 -12.55 9.34
C ILE A 222 6.33 -11.41 9.41
N LEU A 223 5.18 -11.63 10.03
CA LEU A 223 4.23 -10.54 10.31
C LEU A 223 4.84 -9.62 11.36
N ALA A 224 5.06 -8.35 11.03
CA ALA A 224 5.70 -7.38 11.90
C ALA A 224 4.70 -6.55 12.70
N ASN A 225 3.65 -6.06 12.03
CA ASN A 225 2.53 -5.38 12.68
C ASN A 225 1.28 -5.45 11.82
N ALA A 226 0.13 -5.21 12.43
CA ALA A 226 -1.11 -4.99 11.71
C ALA A 226 -1.93 -3.90 12.41
N PHE A 227 -2.60 -3.05 11.62
CA PHE A 227 -3.42 -1.97 12.14
C PHE A 227 -4.60 -1.66 11.22
N VAL A 228 -5.62 -1.02 11.78
CA VAL A 228 -6.75 -0.48 11.02
C VAL A 228 -6.78 1.03 11.14
N ILE A 229 -7.18 1.67 10.05
CA ILE A 229 -7.52 3.09 10.01
C ILE A 229 -8.94 3.19 9.45
N LYS A 230 -9.75 4.08 10.03
CA LYS A 230 -11.13 4.28 9.60
C LYS A 230 -11.39 5.75 9.29
N ASP A 231 -12.37 5.98 8.42
CA ASP A 231 -12.98 7.30 8.16
C ASP A 231 -11.97 8.38 7.75
N ILE A 232 -11.10 8.05 6.80
CA ILE A 232 -10.03 8.95 6.35
C ILE A 232 -10.36 9.61 5.02
N PRO A 233 -10.55 10.93 4.97
CA PRO A 233 -10.44 11.69 3.74
C PRO A 233 -9.01 11.54 3.18
N TYR A 234 -8.91 11.11 1.95
CA TYR A 234 -7.64 10.88 1.31
C TYR A 234 -7.58 11.57 -0.04
N TYR A 235 -6.46 12.20 -0.33
CA TYR A 235 -6.27 12.80 -1.62
C TYR A 235 -4.85 12.60 -2.14
N TRP A 236 -4.72 12.35 -3.44
CA TRP A 236 -3.43 12.27 -4.11
C TRP A 236 -3.20 13.53 -4.93
N LYS A 237 -2.05 14.15 -4.78
CA LYS A 237 -1.62 15.24 -5.64
C LYS A 237 -1.37 14.71 -7.06
N LYS A 238 -1.38 15.60 -8.05
CA LYS A 238 -0.89 15.31 -9.38
C LYS A 238 0.52 14.75 -9.31
N GLY A 239 0.81 13.72 -10.10
CA GLY A 239 2.14 13.13 -10.21
C GLY A 239 3.17 14.13 -10.74
N ARG A 240 4.39 14.03 -10.23
CA ARG A 240 5.56 14.74 -10.78
C ARG A 240 6.64 13.75 -11.15
N THR A 241 7.34 14.01 -12.23
CA THR A 241 8.41 13.15 -12.72
C THR A 241 9.78 13.81 -12.55
N GLU A 242 10.77 13.01 -12.17
CA GLU A 242 12.17 13.41 -12.11
C GLU A 242 13.01 12.47 -12.99
N SER A 243 13.90 13.01 -13.82
CA SER A 243 14.86 12.17 -14.54
C SER A 243 15.84 11.56 -13.53
N TRP A 244 16.17 10.31 -13.72
CA TRP A 244 17.13 9.59 -12.89
C TRP A 244 18.22 8.98 -13.78
N THR A 245 19.45 9.14 -13.36
CA THR A 245 20.63 8.49 -13.96
C THR A 245 21.39 7.77 -12.86
N ALA A 246 21.85 6.57 -13.14
CA ALA A 246 22.76 5.87 -12.23
C ALA A 246 23.99 6.76 -11.95
N ARG A 247 24.33 6.87 -10.68
CA ARG A 247 25.56 7.56 -10.24
C ARG A 247 26.74 6.64 -10.28
#